data_7a188e57296c87dc31bfb19a47e5baf8
#
_entry.id   7a188e57296c87dc31bfb19a47e5baf8
#
_cell.length_a   1.000
_cell.length_b   1.000
_cell.length_c   1.000
_cell.angle_alpha   90.00
_cell.angle_beta   90.00
_cell.angle_gamma   90.00
#
_symmetry.space_group_name_H-M   'P 1'
#
loop_
_entity.id
_entity.type
_entity.pdbx_description
1 polymer ?
#
loop_
_entity_poly.entity_id
_entity_poly.type
_entity_poly.pdbx_seq_one_letter_code
_entity_poly.pdbx_strand_id
1 'polypeptide(L)'
;MNGKHIVPNDETGILKQTLYQTKEITLTHDQNTFSIDYAVPTYRSGEVVWYRYRMNPDEPWVITENARPIQVTNLSTGTYKITLQASFNPERWEGEAATITLKVAAPTWLSLGAFIGYAVVIVMIVVVVMSQIKKKEIRKLTNQENSTKEDHQE
;
A
#
# COMPACT_ATOMS: atom_id res chain seq x y z
N MET A 1 -2.41 -9.28 -10.36
CA MET A 1 -3.56 -8.51 -9.84
C MET A 1 -4.82 -9.17 -10.33
N ASN A 2 -5.50 -9.92 -9.48
CA ASN A 2 -6.71 -10.69 -9.85
C ASN A 2 -6.65 -11.38 -11.23
N GLY A 3 -5.52 -11.97 -11.60
CA GLY A 3 -5.31 -12.67 -12.88
C GLY A 3 -5.26 -11.78 -14.13
N LYS A 4 -5.29 -10.45 -14.00
CA LYS A 4 -5.17 -9.54 -15.16
C LYS A 4 -3.70 -9.32 -15.50
N HIS A 5 -3.30 -9.63 -16.74
CA HIS A 5 -1.99 -9.26 -17.28
C HIS A 5 -1.95 -7.74 -17.51
N ILE A 6 -0.89 -7.11 -17.01
CA ILE A 6 -0.65 -5.68 -17.22
C ILE A 6 0.35 -5.55 -18.36
N VAL A 7 -0.06 -4.84 -19.40
CA VAL A 7 0.77 -4.53 -20.56
C VAL A 7 1.03 -3.02 -20.62
N PRO A 8 2.12 -2.59 -21.30
CA PRO A 8 2.40 -1.18 -21.45
C PRO A 8 1.24 -0.42 -22.10
N ASN A 9 0.92 0.75 -21.56
CA ASN A 9 -0.18 1.62 -22.01
C ASN A 9 -1.59 1.01 -21.93
N ASP A 10 -1.81 0.07 -20.99
CA ASP A 10 -3.16 -0.41 -20.72
C ASP A 10 -3.98 0.61 -19.91
N GLU A 11 -5.28 0.31 -19.72
CA GLU A 11 -6.21 1.16 -18.97
C GLU A 11 -5.83 1.33 -17.49
N THR A 12 -4.95 0.49 -16.95
CA THR A 12 -4.51 0.57 -15.56
C THR A 12 -3.53 1.71 -15.32
N GLY A 13 -2.84 2.18 -16.37
CA GLY A 13 -1.84 3.23 -16.28
C GLY A 13 -0.60 2.89 -15.43
N ILE A 14 -0.46 1.64 -14.99
CA ILE A 14 0.63 1.19 -14.13
C ILE A 14 1.95 1.14 -14.90
N LEU A 15 1.90 0.66 -16.14
CA LEU A 15 3.05 0.60 -17.03
C LEU A 15 2.87 1.56 -18.21
N LYS A 16 3.65 2.63 -18.26
CA LYS A 16 3.68 3.56 -19.40
C LYS A 16 4.58 3.07 -20.53
N GLN A 17 5.53 2.21 -20.22
CA GLN A 17 6.53 1.65 -21.13
C GLN A 17 6.82 0.20 -20.77
N THR A 18 7.60 -0.52 -21.58
CA THR A 18 8.04 -1.88 -21.24
C THR A 18 8.79 -1.90 -19.91
N LEU A 19 8.71 -3.00 -19.16
CA LEU A 19 9.41 -3.18 -17.86
C LEU A 19 10.91 -2.89 -17.97
N TYR A 20 11.55 -3.22 -19.10
CA TYR A 20 12.96 -2.95 -19.34
C TYR A 20 13.30 -1.45 -19.39
N GLN A 21 12.37 -0.61 -19.89
CA GLN A 21 12.52 0.84 -19.95
C GLN A 21 12.01 1.55 -18.70
N THR A 22 11.16 0.89 -17.92
CA THR A 22 10.55 1.44 -16.71
C THR A 22 11.47 1.18 -15.52
N LYS A 23 12.09 2.21 -14.99
CA LYS A 23 12.94 2.12 -13.79
C LYS A 23 12.16 2.12 -12.49
N GLU A 24 10.93 2.63 -12.51
CA GLU A 24 10.09 2.80 -11.33
C GLU A 24 8.62 2.51 -11.65
N ILE A 25 7.97 1.74 -10.79
CA ILE A 25 6.54 1.44 -10.83
C ILE A 25 5.94 1.88 -9.51
N THR A 26 4.84 2.64 -9.57
CA THR A 26 4.07 3.01 -8.40
C THR A 26 2.79 2.18 -8.36
N LEU A 27 2.59 1.47 -7.25
CA LEU A 27 1.42 0.66 -6.97
C LEU A 27 0.60 1.33 -5.87
N THR A 28 -0.71 1.20 -5.96
CA THR A 28 -1.60 1.57 -4.86
C THR A 28 -1.62 0.46 -3.81
N HIS A 29 -2.04 0.78 -2.60
CA HIS A 29 -2.10 -0.15 -1.46
C HIS A 29 -2.88 -1.46 -1.77
N ASP A 30 -3.92 -1.39 -2.58
CA ASP A 30 -4.76 -2.52 -3.01
C ASP A 30 -4.14 -3.35 -4.15
N GLN A 31 -3.05 -2.87 -4.76
CA GLN A 31 -2.31 -3.53 -5.83
C GLN A 31 -1.05 -4.24 -5.31
N ASN A 32 -1.03 -4.67 -4.07
CA ASN A 32 0.13 -5.21 -3.36
C ASN A 32 0.38 -6.71 -3.59
N THR A 33 -0.40 -7.36 -4.45
CA THR A 33 -0.26 -8.77 -4.82
C THR A 33 -0.21 -8.89 -6.33
N PHE A 34 0.92 -9.35 -6.87
CA PHE A 34 1.18 -9.47 -8.30
C PHE A 34 2.26 -10.51 -8.59
N SER A 35 2.43 -10.86 -9.86
CA SER A 35 3.58 -11.64 -10.34
C SER A 35 4.35 -10.90 -11.41
N ILE A 36 5.65 -11.13 -11.44
CA ILE A 36 6.56 -10.59 -12.46
C ILE A 36 7.04 -11.76 -13.30
N ASP A 37 6.68 -11.76 -14.57
CA ASP A 37 7.20 -12.70 -15.56
C ASP A 37 8.46 -12.11 -16.20
N TYR A 38 9.45 -12.93 -16.38
CA TYR A 38 10.72 -12.56 -16.99
C TYR A 38 11.25 -13.69 -17.85
N ALA A 39 11.95 -13.34 -18.90
CA ALA A 39 12.63 -14.30 -19.76
C ALA A 39 13.85 -13.65 -20.41
N VAL A 40 14.89 -14.43 -20.62
CA VAL A 40 16.00 -14.08 -21.51
C VAL A 40 15.76 -14.81 -22.82
N PRO A 41 15.71 -14.11 -23.95
CA PRO A 41 15.63 -14.76 -25.25
C PRO A 41 16.93 -15.55 -25.48
N THR A 42 16.82 -16.89 -25.51
CA THR A 42 17.92 -17.76 -25.82
C THR A 42 17.77 -18.31 -27.24
N TYR A 43 18.82 -18.18 -28.04
CA TYR A 43 18.86 -18.75 -29.39
C TYR A 43 19.42 -20.16 -29.40
N ARG A 44 19.84 -20.71 -28.27
CA ARG A 44 20.41 -22.05 -28.14
C ARG A 44 19.40 -23.00 -27.54
N SER A 45 18.99 -23.98 -28.34
CA SER A 45 18.10 -25.03 -27.85
C SER A 45 18.83 -25.96 -26.88
N GLY A 46 18.23 -26.18 -25.70
CA GLY A 46 18.72 -27.12 -24.69
C GLY A 46 19.66 -26.56 -23.63
N GLU A 47 20.00 -25.26 -23.66
CA GLU A 47 20.73 -24.65 -22.56
C GLU A 47 19.78 -24.26 -21.43
N VAL A 48 20.15 -24.64 -20.21
CA VAL A 48 19.44 -24.24 -18.99
C VAL A 48 19.86 -22.82 -18.62
N VAL A 49 18.89 -21.95 -18.40
CA VAL A 49 19.14 -20.60 -17.90
C VAL A 49 18.83 -20.54 -16.42
N TRP A 50 19.83 -20.14 -15.65
CA TRP A 50 19.69 -19.90 -14.23
C TRP A 50 19.36 -18.44 -13.98
N TYR A 51 18.48 -18.19 -13.01
CA TYR A 51 18.07 -16.86 -12.60
C TYR A 51 18.30 -16.70 -11.11
N ARG A 52 18.71 -15.51 -10.72
CA ARG A 52 18.67 -15.11 -9.31
C ARG A 52 18.02 -13.76 -9.15
N TYR A 53 17.24 -13.61 -8.10
CA TYR A 53 16.60 -12.35 -7.79
C TYR A 53 16.63 -12.07 -6.29
N ARG A 54 16.47 -10.80 -5.93
CA ARG A 54 16.24 -10.35 -4.56
C ARG A 54 15.30 -9.16 -4.57
N MET A 55 14.51 -9.00 -3.50
CA MET A 55 13.53 -7.94 -3.38
C MET A 55 14.15 -6.63 -2.87
N ASN A 56 15.19 -6.73 -2.05
CA ASN A 56 15.96 -5.58 -1.56
C ASN A 56 17.47 -5.90 -1.59
N PRO A 57 18.34 -4.88 -1.61
CA PRO A 57 19.78 -5.09 -1.61
C PRO A 57 20.32 -5.90 -0.43
N ASP A 58 19.64 -5.81 0.72
CA ASP A 58 20.06 -6.47 1.97
C ASP A 58 19.54 -7.91 2.10
N GLU A 59 18.66 -8.34 1.19
CA GLU A 59 18.11 -9.69 1.19
C GLU A 59 19.01 -10.68 0.46
N PRO A 60 18.99 -11.96 0.87
CA PRO A 60 19.72 -13.02 0.19
C PRO A 60 19.18 -13.23 -1.23
N TRP A 61 20.04 -13.70 -2.11
CA TRP A 61 19.64 -14.08 -3.46
C TRP A 61 18.84 -15.37 -3.45
N VAL A 62 17.69 -15.33 -4.14
CA VAL A 62 16.92 -16.51 -4.47
C VAL A 62 17.33 -16.99 -5.86
N ILE A 63 17.81 -18.24 -5.97
CA ILE A 63 18.27 -18.84 -7.22
C ILE A 63 17.23 -19.82 -7.71
N THR A 64 16.92 -19.77 -8.99
CA THR A 64 15.95 -20.66 -9.64
C THR A 64 16.45 -21.10 -11.00
N GLU A 65 16.22 -22.35 -11.32
CA GLU A 65 16.43 -22.91 -12.65
C GLU A 65 15.22 -22.60 -13.51
N ASN A 66 15.45 -22.15 -14.72
CA ASN A 66 14.43 -21.69 -15.67
C ASN A 66 13.61 -20.48 -15.16
N ALA A 67 12.97 -19.79 -16.08
CA ALA A 67 12.13 -18.64 -15.74
C ALA A 67 10.87 -19.09 -15.00
N ARG A 68 10.73 -18.65 -13.76
CA ARG A 68 9.52 -18.85 -12.95
C ARG A 68 9.02 -17.49 -12.49
N PRO A 69 7.71 -17.20 -12.57
CA PRO A 69 7.16 -15.94 -12.11
C PRO A 69 7.57 -15.62 -10.67
N ILE A 70 8.10 -14.43 -10.44
CA ILE A 70 8.32 -13.94 -9.07
C ILE A 70 6.96 -13.56 -8.51
N GLN A 71 6.46 -14.35 -7.56
CA GLN A 71 5.19 -14.07 -6.90
C GLN A 71 5.40 -13.19 -5.69
N VAL A 72 4.75 -12.05 -5.68
CA VAL A 72 4.77 -11.10 -4.58
C VAL A 72 3.36 -11.02 -4.01
N THR A 73 3.23 -11.30 -2.72
CA THR A 73 1.93 -11.30 -2.03
C THR A 73 1.98 -10.37 -0.82
N ASN A 74 0.94 -9.56 -0.67
CA ASN A 74 0.73 -8.69 0.49
C ASN A 74 1.93 -7.78 0.81
N LEU A 75 2.45 -7.10 -0.21
CA LEU A 75 3.56 -6.18 -0.06
C LEU A 75 3.16 -4.98 0.80
N SER A 76 3.92 -4.70 1.84
CA SER A 76 3.68 -3.55 2.71
C SER A 76 3.96 -2.22 1.99
N THR A 77 3.44 -1.12 2.52
CA THR A 77 3.77 0.23 2.04
C THR A 77 5.26 0.48 2.13
N GLY A 78 5.86 0.98 1.05
CA GLY A 78 7.30 1.25 1.03
C GLY A 78 7.89 1.25 -0.37
N THR A 79 9.22 1.29 -0.42
CA THR A 79 9.99 1.23 -1.67
C THR A 79 10.83 -0.04 -1.66
N TYR A 80 10.71 -0.82 -2.72
CA TYR A 80 11.40 -2.09 -2.93
C TYR A 80 12.23 -2.01 -4.19
N LYS A 81 13.41 -2.59 -4.15
CA LYS A 81 14.35 -2.59 -5.27
C LYS A 81 14.61 -4.00 -5.74
N ILE A 82 13.75 -4.51 -6.62
CA ILE A 82 13.90 -5.84 -7.18
C ILE A 82 15.06 -5.86 -8.15
N THR A 83 16.02 -6.75 -7.91
CA THR A 83 17.16 -6.98 -8.79
C THR A 83 17.09 -8.41 -9.32
N LEU A 84 17.16 -8.57 -10.63
CA LEU A 84 17.13 -9.85 -11.34
C LEU A 84 18.39 -9.98 -12.18
N GLN A 85 18.97 -11.17 -12.18
CA GLN A 85 20.12 -11.50 -13.02
C GLN A 85 19.96 -12.92 -13.59
N ALA A 86 20.41 -13.11 -14.81
CA ALA A 86 20.40 -14.40 -15.49
C ALA A 86 21.81 -14.85 -15.81
N SER A 87 22.06 -16.15 -15.79
CA SER A 87 23.33 -16.76 -16.17
C SER A 87 23.10 -18.16 -16.76
N PHE A 88 23.99 -18.59 -17.62
CA PHE A 88 24.05 -19.99 -18.09
C PHE A 88 24.86 -20.88 -17.13
N ASN A 89 25.53 -20.30 -16.12
CA ASN A 89 26.28 -21.01 -15.10
C ASN A 89 25.85 -20.52 -13.71
N PRO A 90 25.33 -21.39 -12.81
CA PRO A 90 24.86 -20.97 -11.49
C PRO A 90 25.98 -20.54 -10.54
N GLU A 91 27.23 -20.87 -10.85
CA GLU A 91 28.40 -20.47 -10.06
C GLU A 91 28.98 -19.13 -10.52
N ARG A 92 28.64 -18.67 -11.73
CA ARG A 92 29.24 -17.49 -12.35
C ARG A 92 28.19 -16.54 -12.89
N TRP A 93 28.05 -15.39 -12.23
CA TRP A 93 27.03 -14.38 -12.52
C TRP A 93 27.66 -13.15 -13.18
N GLU A 94 27.89 -13.21 -14.48
CA GLU A 94 28.59 -12.17 -15.23
C GLU A 94 27.65 -11.22 -15.99
N GLY A 95 26.37 -11.55 -16.13
CA GLY A 95 25.39 -10.75 -16.85
C GLY A 95 25.04 -9.44 -16.13
N GLU A 96 24.60 -8.45 -16.90
CA GLU A 96 24.07 -7.21 -16.36
C GLU A 96 22.79 -7.48 -15.56
N ALA A 97 22.70 -6.92 -14.35
CA ALA A 97 21.53 -7.09 -13.51
C ALA A 97 20.43 -6.10 -13.88
N ALA A 98 19.26 -6.61 -14.20
CA ALA A 98 18.05 -5.78 -14.37
C ALA A 98 17.53 -5.36 -12.98
N THR A 99 17.29 -4.06 -12.80
CA THR A 99 16.78 -3.53 -11.54
C THR A 99 15.54 -2.70 -11.79
N ILE A 100 14.49 -2.96 -11.01
CA ILE A 100 13.26 -2.19 -11.02
C ILE A 100 12.90 -1.74 -9.61
N THR A 101 12.49 -0.48 -9.47
CA THR A 101 12.03 0.09 -8.21
C THR A 101 10.52 0.04 -8.15
N LEU A 102 9.98 -0.60 -7.12
CA LEU A 102 8.56 -0.63 -6.82
C LEU A 102 8.27 0.30 -5.65
N LYS A 103 7.32 1.21 -5.81
CA LYS A 103 6.79 2.04 -4.74
C LYS A 103 5.35 1.66 -4.45
N VAL A 104 5.08 1.18 -3.24
CA VAL A 104 3.71 0.90 -2.76
C VAL A 104 3.25 2.09 -1.93
N ALA A 105 2.24 2.81 -2.45
CA ALA A 105 1.69 3.99 -1.79
C ALA A 105 0.90 3.61 -0.53
N ALA A 106 0.94 4.49 0.48
CA ALA A 106 0.11 4.35 1.67
C ALA A 106 -1.37 4.54 1.33
N PRO A 107 -2.28 3.88 2.05
CA PRO A 107 -3.71 4.10 1.91
C PRO A 107 -4.06 5.57 2.20
N THR A 108 -5.00 6.12 1.45
CA THR A 108 -5.40 7.54 1.56
C THR A 108 -5.99 7.92 2.92
N TRP A 109 -6.60 6.95 3.63
CA TRP A 109 -7.15 7.14 4.98
C TRP A 109 -6.08 7.29 6.08
N LEU A 110 -4.82 6.96 5.80
CA LEU A 110 -3.65 7.24 6.63
C LEU A 110 -2.98 8.58 6.29
N SER A 111 -3.57 9.38 5.40
CA SER A 111 -3.02 10.69 5.05
C SER A 111 -3.17 11.69 6.20
N LEU A 112 -2.28 12.66 6.27
CA LEU A 112 -2.35 13.75 7.24
C LEU A 112 -3.72 14.47 7.21
N GLY A 113 -4.31 14.63 6.02
CA GLY A 113 -5.64 15.23 5.85
C GLY A 113 -6.76 14.42 6.52
N ALA A 114 -6.68 13.08 6.46
CA ALA A 114 -7.65 12.20 7.13
C ALA A 114 -7.56 12.34 8.66
N PHE A 115 -6.34 12.41 9.23
CA PHE A 115 -6.15 12.64 10.67
C PHE A 115 -6.73 13.97 11.13
N ILE A 116 -6.55 15.05 10.36
CA ILE A 116 -7.17 16.35 10.66
C ILE A 116 -8.70 16.23 10.63
N GLY A 117 -9.26 15.53 9.63
CA GLY A 117 -10.69 15.29 9.55
C GLY A 117 -11.23 14.54 10.77
N TYR A 118 -10.55 13.48 11.22
CA TYR A 118 -10.93 12.74 12.43
C TYR A 118 -10.87 13.60 13.68
N ALA A 119 -9.83 14.44 13.83
CA ALA A 119 -9.71 15.35 14.95
C ALA A 119 -10.89 16.35 15.01
N VAL A 120 -11.29 16.92 13.88
CA VAL A 120 -12.43 17.84 13.80
C VAL A 120 -13.74 17.14 14.20
N VAL A 121 -13.97 15.91 13.72
CA VAL A 121 -15.16 15.13 14.08
C VAL A 121 -15.19 14.85 15.58
N ILE A 122 -14.08 14.47 16.19
CA ILE A 122 -14.00 14.20 17.63
C ILE A 122 -14.32 15.47 18.43
N VAL A 123 -13.74 16.61 18.06
CA VAL A 123 -14.02 17.88 18.72
C VAL A 123 -15.51 18.25 18.62
N MET A 124 -16.11 18.07 17.45
CA MET A 124 -17.53 18.33 17.24
C MET A 124 -18.41 17.46 18.16
N ILE A 125 -18.09 16.16 18.26
CA ILE A 125 -18.82 15.24 19.17
C ILE A 125 -18.71 15.70 20.62
N VAL A 126 -17.52 16.08 21.09
CA VAL A 126 -17.30 16.57 22.45
C VAL A 126 -18.13 17.83 22.72
N VAL A 127 -18.12 18.79 21.80
CA VAL A 127 -18.92 20.03 21.93
C VAL A 127 -20.42 19.73 22.02
N VAL A 128 -20.93 18.83 21.17
CA VAL A 128 -22.35 18.43 21.21
C VAL A 128 -22.70 17.77 22.55
N VAL A 129 -21.88 16.83 23.02
CA VAL A 129 -22.10 16.14 24.30
C VAL A 129 -22.09 17.14 25.45
N MET A 130 -21.12 18.04 25.52
CA MET A 130 -21.04 19.06 26.55
C MET A 130 -22.24 20.03 26.52
N SER A 131 -22.72 20.41 25.34
CA SER A 131 -23.91 21.26 25.19
C SER A 131 -25.18 20.57 25.69
N GLN A 132 -25.31 19.25 25.47
CA GLN A 132 -26.44 18.47 25.98
C GLN A 132 -26.41 18.34 27.51
N ILE A 133 -25.24 18.14 28.08
CA ILE A 133 -25.08 18.10 29.57
C ILE A 133 -25.49 19.45 30.18
N LYS A 134 -24.97 20.56 29.65
CA LYS A 134 -25.35 21.91 30.15
C LYS A 134 -26.83 22.19 30.05
N LYS A 135 -27.50 21.80 28.95
CA LYS A 135 -28.96 21.93 28.80
C LYS A 135 -29.74 21.13 29.85
N LYS A 136 -29.27 19.92 30.22
CA LYS A 136 -29.91 19.11 31.27
C LYS A 136 -29.77 19.75 32.65
N GLU A 137 -28.60 20.33 32.97
CA GLU A 137 -28.37 21.04 34.26
C GLU A 137 -29.26 22.27 34.40
N ILE A 138 -29.29 23.12 33.37
CA ILE A 138 -30.15 24.32 33.35
C ILE A 138 -31.62 23.94 33.56
N ARG A 139 -32.13 22.93 32.90
CA ARG A 139 -33.50 22.44 33.06
C ARG A 139 -33.80 21.97 34.50
N LYS A 140 -32.84 21.30 35.15
CA LYS A 140 -33.00 20.88 36.55
C LYS A 140 -33.11 22.08 37.51
N LEU A 141 -32.26 23.09 37.32
CA LEU A 141 -32.27 24.31 38.15
C LEU A 141 -33.58 25.10 37.97
N THR A 142 -34.06 25.25 36.74
CA THR A 142 -35.31 25.93 36.43
C THR A 142 -36.51 25.22 37.09
N ASN A 143 -36.55 23.89 37.04
CA ASN A 143 -37.63 23.15 37.67
C ASN A 143 -37.62 23.22 39.18
N GLN A 144 -36.44 23.26 39.84
CA GLN A 144 -36.32 23.46 41.29
C GLN A 144 -36.81 24.85 41.71
N GLU A 145 -36.45 25.89 40.95
CA GLU A 145 -36.89 27.25 41.25
C GLU A 145 -38.40 27.42 41.14
N ASN A 146 -39.02 26.79 40.14
CA ASN A 146 -40.48 26.82 39.97
C ASN A 146 -41.22 26.09 41.10
N SER A 147 -40.73 24.91 41.56
CA SER A 147 -41.28 24.17 42.69
C SER A 147 -41.20 24.95 43.99
N THR A 148 -40.11 25.68 44.25
CA THR A 148 -39.95 26.51 45.44
C THR A 148 -40.88 27.73 45.45
N LYS A 149 -41.26 28.27 44.27
CA LYS A 149 -42.19 29.40 44.14
C LYS A 149 -43.65 28.99 44.38
N GLU A 150 -44.03 27.78 44.03
CA GLU A 150 -45.37 27.22 44.29
C GLU A 150 -45.60 26.95 45.78
N ASP A 151 -44.58 26.47 46.50
CA ASP A 151 -44.65 26.22 47.98
C ASP A 151 -44.73 27.50 48.82
N HIS A 152 -44.43 28.68 48.27
CA HIS A 152 -44.54 29.96 48.98
C HIS A 152 -45.83 30.76 48.71
N GLN A 153 -46.78 30.20 47.90
CA GLN A 153 -48.06 30.85 47.59
C GLN A 153 -49.28 30.20 48.29
N GLU A 154 -49.05 29.16 49.07
CA GLU A 154 -50.05 28.60 50.00
C GLU A 154 -49.80 29.14 51.44
#